data_c4bb9043367cb7a2e1b841b79c4e111d
#
_entry.id   c4bb9043367cb7a2e1b841b79c4e111d
#
_cell.length_a   1.000
_cell.length_b   1.000
_cell.length_c   1.000
_cell.angle_alpha   90.00
_cell.angle_beta   90.00
_cell.angle_gamma   90.00
#
_symmetry.space_group_name_H-M   'P 1'
#
loop_
_entity.id
_entity.type
_entity.pdbx_description
1 polymer ?
#
loop_
_entity_poly.entity_id
_entity_poly.type
_entity_poly.pdbx_seq_one_letter_code
_entity_poly.pdbx_strand_id
1 'polypeptide(L)'
;MEHGVSESISQRSSGEKAKENCRIQAIINELDRRCQVYETQYGNGEKSVNRFEAEQREAEIIAKENDYWIPINHIFDLGIPGPCGNENDTYVDENIIYKVNNLLNSGGICNLLKRILLHNTVFPETYYRLHGFTGYEGRSIMPVLKQDLIKDAIPATAIEIDTYMSAIGFIKVNSVGKFENKDCVIWDIVPRNVLRDKEGDIYVIDAELTKK
;
A
#
# COMPACT_ATOMS: atom_id res chain seq x y z
N MET A 1 -23.49 -10.21 -28.97
CA MET A 1 -22.00 -10.25 -29.11
C MET A 1 -21.28 -9.34 -28.11
N GLU A 2 -21.90 -8.98 -26.97
CA GLU A 2 -21.29 -8.07 -25.96
C GLU A 2 -20.73 -8.79 -24.72
N HIS A 3 -21.05 -10.07 -24.49
CA HIS A 3 -20.54 -10.81 -23.32
C HIS A 3 -19.04 -11.16 -23.38
N GLY A 4 -18.45 -11.28 -24.56
CA GLY A 4 -17.04 -11.69 -24.71
C GLY A 4 -15.99 -10.61 -24.37
N VAL A 5 -16.37 -9.34 -24.45
CA VAL A 5 -15.43 -8.21 -24.19
C VAL A 5 -15.29 -7.94 -22.69
N SER A 6 -16.38 -8.05 -21.94
CA SER A 6 -16.38 -7.84 -20.48
C SER A 6 -15.55 -8.90 -19.73
N GLU A 7 -15.69 -10.18 -20.09
CA GLU A 7 -14.88 -11.26 -19.50
C GLU A 7 -13.39 -11.13 -19.79
N SER A 8 -13.01 -10.70 -21.00
CA SER A 8 -11.60 -10.54 -21.35
C SER A 8 -10.90 -9.39 -20.61
N ILE A 9 -11.62 -8.31 -20.33
CA ILE A 9 -11.09 -7.14 -19.56
C ILE A 9 -10.94 -7.53 -18.09
N SER A 10 -11.90 -8.20 -17.50
CA SER A 10 -11.84 -8.68 -16.10
C SER A 10 -10.70 -9.68 -15.88
N GLN A 11 -10.48 -10.61 -16.81
CA GLN A 11 -9.37 -11.58 -16.73
C GLN A 11 -7.98 -10.93 -16.89
N ARG A 12 -7.85 -9.93 -17.78
CA ARG A 12 -6.60 -9.15 -17.93
C ARG A 12 -6.28 -8.37 -16.66
N SER A 13 -7.26 -7.66 -16.11
CA SER A 13 -7.10 -6.94 -14.83
C SER A 13 -6.71 -7.86 -13.68
N SER A 14 -7.31 -9.04 -13.57
CA SER A 14 -6.95 -10.05 -12.55
C SER A 14 -5.50 -10.54 -12.72
N GLY A 15 -5.05 -10.78 -13.95
CA GLY A 15 -3.69 -11.19 -14.25
C GLY A 15 -2.64 -10.12 -13.91
N GLU A 16 -2.95 -8.85 -14.15
CA GLU A 16 -2.08 -7.73 -13.80
C GLU A 16 -1.96 -7.54 -12.29
N LYS A 17 -3.06 -7.62 -11.56
CA LYS A 17 -3.08 -7.57 -10.08
C LYS A 17 -2.23 -8.70 -9.47
N ALA A 18 -2.36 -9.92 -10.00
CA ALA A 18 -1.57 -11.07 -9.54
C ALA A 18 -0.07 -10.88 -9.80
N LYS A 19 0.32 -10.38 -10.97
CA LYS A 19 1.72 -10.07 -11.30
C LYS A 19 2.31 -9.01 -10.38
N GLU A 20 1.54 -7.96 -10.09
CA GLU A 20 1.99 -6.90 -9.17
C GLU A 20 2.19 -7.41 -7.76
N ASN A 21 1.27 -8.22 -7.23
CA ASN A 21 1.42 -8.83 -5.91
C ASN A 21 2.65 -9.77 -5.87
N CYS A 22 2.91 -10.55 -6.92
CA CYS A 22 4.13 -11.37 -7.03
C CYS A 22 5.39 -10.50 -7.03
N ARG A 23 5.38 -9.35 -7.73
CA ARG A 23 6.50 -8.40 -7.75
C ARG A 23 6.77 -7.81 -6.37
N ILE A 24 5.74 -7.33 -5.68
CA ILE A 24 5.86 -6.80 -4.32
C ILE A 24 6.41 -7.89 -3.37
N GLN A 25 5.89 -9.13 -3.47
CA GLN A 25 6.38 -10.24 -2.65
C GLN A 25 7.85 -10.57 -2.92
N ALA A 26 8.29 -10.52 -4.18
CA ALA A 26 9.69 -10.73 -4.55
C ALA A 26 10.61 -9.67 -3.93
N ILE A 27 10.18 -8.39 -3.93
CA ILE A 27 10.91 -7.28 -3.29
C ILE A 27 11.00 -7.49 -1.78
N ILE A 28 9.91 -7.88 -1.12
CA ILE A 28 9.91 -8.21 0.32
C ILE A 28 10.93 -9.30 0.62
N ASN A 29 10.90 -10.39 -0.14
CA ASN A 29 11.79 -11.53 0.08
C ASN A 29 13.27 -11.14 -0.10
N GLU A 30 13.57 -10.39 -1.14
CA GLU A 30 14.93 -9.92 -1.41
C GLU A 30 15.42 -8.93 -0.33
N LEU A 31 14.54 -8.00 0.09
CA LEU A 31 14.86 -7.06 1.16
C LEU A 31 15.10 -7.79 2.49
N ASP A 32 14.23 -8.74 2.87
CA ASP A 32 14.41 -9.56 4.07
C ASP A 32 15.73 -10.34 4.03
N ARG A 33 16.06 -10.96 2.89
CA ARG A 33 17.31 -11.70 2.69
C ARG A 33 18.55 -10.81 2.85
N ARG A 34 18.57 -9.65 2.20
CA ARG A 34 19.70 -8.70 2.26
C ARG A 34 19.88 -8.13 3.67
N CYS A 35 18.79 -7.79 4.34
CA CYS A 35 18.86 -7.31 5.72
C CYS A 35 19.43 -8.38 6.67
N GLN A 36 19.06 -9.66 6.52
CA GLN A 36 19.64 -10.75 7.30
C GLN A 36 21.15 -10.91 7.08
N VAL A 37 21.61 -10.79 5.83
CA VAL A 37 23.04 -10.80 5.50
C VAL A 37 23.76 -9.62 6.15
N TYR A 38 23.18 -8.44 6.03
CA TYR A 38 23.74 -7.20 6.61
C TYR A 38 23.84 -7.28 8.14
N GLU A 39 22.78 -7.74 8.81
CA GLU A 39 22.74 -7.95 10.25
C GLU A 39 23.80 -8.99 10.69
N THR A 40 24.00 -10.05 9.92
CA THR A 40 25.01 -11.08 10.22
C THR A 40 26.42 -10.55 10.07
N GLN A 41 26.69 -9.74 9.04
CA GLN A 41 28.02 -9.20 8.77
C GLN A 41 28.44 -8.11 9.75
N TYR A 42 27.52 -7.28 10.17
CA TYR A 42 27.78 -6.07 10.96
C TYR A 42 27.27 -6.14 12.40
N GLY A 43 26.43 -7.14 12.74
CA GLY A 43 25.87 -7.36 14.06
C GLY A 43 26.79 -8.08 15.08
N ASN A 44 27.99 -8.50 14.68
CA ASN A 44 28.96 -9.23 15.53
C ASN A 44 29.83 -8.30 16.37
N GLY A 45 29.25 -7.33 17.05
CA GLY A 45 29.95 -6.41 17.89
C GLY A 45 29.01 -5.72 18.86
N GLU A 46 29.53 -4.85 19.71
CA GLU A 46 28.79 -4.10 20.74
C GLU A 46 27.65 -3.20 20.21
N LYS A 47 27.42 -3.16 18.89
CA LYS A 47 26.31 -2.44 18.23
C LYS A 47 25.41 -3.44 17.50
N SER A 48 24.22 -3.67 18.02
CA SER A 48 23.15 -4.32 17.24
C SER A 48 22.80 -3.39 16.06
N VAL A 49 22.83 -3.91 14.84
CA VAL A 49 22.34 -3.19 13.68
C VAL A 49 20.82 -3.05 13.79
N ASN A 50 20.33 -1.83 13.71
CA ASN A 50 18.90 -1.57 13.72
C ASN A 50 18.27 -2.07 12.40
N ARG A 51 17.30 -2.98 12.50
CA ARG A 51 16.58 -3.53 11.35
C ARG A 51 16.03 -2.45 10.42
N PHE A 52 15.52 -1.36 10.97
CA PHE A 52 15.01 -0.24 10.18
C PHE A 52 16.12 0.40 9.32
N GLU A 53 17.31 0.60 9.88
CA GLU A 53 18.45 1.16 9.13
C GLU A 53 18.92 0.20 8.03
N ALA A 54 18.94 -1.11 8.30
CA ALA A 54 19.24 -2.12 7.29
C ALA A 54 18.22 -2.09 6.14
N GLU A 55 16.93 -2.02 6.44
CA GLU A 55 15.87 -1.90 5.43
C GLU A 55 16.01 -0.63 4.58
N GLN A 56 16.32 0.51 5.20
CA GLN A 56 16.51 1.78 4.49
C GLN A 56 17.65 1.67 3.46
N ARG A 57 18.79 1.14 3.89
CA ARG A 57 19.96 0.96 3.03
C ARG A 57 19.72 -0.02 1.90
N GLU A 58 19.21 -1.21 2.22
CA GLU A 58 19.04 -2.26 1.22
C GLU A 58 17.91 -1.94 0.23
N ALA A 59 16.87 -1.23 0.68
CA ALA A 59 15.81 -0.75 -0.20
C ALA A 59 16.32 0.25 -1.25
N GLU A 60 17.21 1.15 -0.86
CA GLU A 60 17.84 2.09 -1.82
C GLU A 60 18.66 1.33 -2.87
N ILE A 61 19.46 0.35 -2.44
CA ILE A 61 20.28 -0.47 -3.35
C ILE A 61 19.36 -1.24 -4.32
N ILE A 62 18.35 -1.95 -3.80
CA ILE A 62 17.39 -2.70 -4.63
C ILE A 62 16.68 -1.78 -5.62
N ALA A 63 16.26 -0.59 -5.17
CA ALA A 63 15.58 0.37 -6.03
C ALA A 63 16.46 0.85 -7.19
N LYS A 64 17.74 1.14 -6.91
CA LYS A 64 18.70 1.57 -7.95
C LYS A 64 19.08 0.44 -8.90
N GLU A 65 19.25 -0.77 -8.41
CA GLU A 65 19.57 -1.95 -9.24
C GLU A 65 18.45 -2.36 -10.20
N ASN A 66 17.19 -2.01 -9.88
CA ASN A 66 16.01 -2.42 -10.65
C ASN A 66 15.26 -1.25 -11.32
N ASP A 67 15.85 -0.09 -11.42
CA ASP A 67 15.27 1.12 -12.01
C ASP A 67 13.94 1.57 -11.32
N TYR A 68 13.82 1.31 -10.02
CA TYR A 68 12.69 1.76 -9.19
C TYR A 68 13.00 3.02 -8.39
N TRP A 69 14.21 3.57 -8.51
CA TRP A 69 14.60 4.77 -7.79
C TRP A 69 14.06 6.03 -8.47
N ILE A 70 13.34 6.84 -7.71
CA ILE A 70 12.82 8.14 -8.13
C ILE A 70 13.62 9.21 -7.38
N PRO A 71 14.44 10.04 -8.06
CA PRO A 71 15.13 11.13 -7.41
C PRO A 71 14.15 12.06 -6.69
N ILE A 72 14.49 12.49 -5.48
CA ILE A 72 13.56 13.27 -4.63
C ILE A 72 13.09 14.59 -5.28
N ASN A 73 13.89 15.20 -6.12
CA ASN A 73 13.53 16.40 -6.88
C ASN A 73 12.51 16.11 -8.02
N HIS A 74 12.31 14.85 -8.40
CA HIS A 74 11.32 14.42 -9.40
C HIS A 74 10.00 13.95 -8.78
N ILE A 75 9.86 14.05 -7.44
CA ILE A 75 8.62 13.63 -6.80
C ILE A 75 7.42 14.51 -7.23
N PHE A 76 7.67 15.76 -7.55
CA PHE A 76 6.65 16.70 -8.03
C PHE A 76 6.21 16.43 -9.49
N ASP A 77 6.98 15.61 -10.23
CA ASP A 77 6.62 15.18 -11.58
C ASP A 77 5.54 14.07 -11.56
N LEU A 78 5.22 13.52 -10.38
CA LEU A 78 4.17 12.51 -10.20
C LEU A 78 2.76 13.08 -10.38
N GLY A 79 2.58 14.39 -10.35
CA GLY A 79 1.29 15.02 -10.53
C GLY A 79 1.06 16.25 -9.66
N ILE A 80 -0.18 16.70 -9.60
CA ILE A 80 -0.59 17.83 -8.77
C ILE A 80 -0.69 17.38 -7.31
N PRO A 81 -0.13 18.13 -6.34
CA PRO A 81 -0.27 17.81 -4.93
C PRO A 81 -1.74 17.65 -4.51
N GLY A 82 -2.05 16.52 -3.90
CA GLY A 82 -3.35 16.19 -3.36
C GLY A 82 -3.43 16.36 -1.84
N PRO A 83 -4.51 15.89 -1.21
CA PRO A 83 -4.64 15.91 0.24
C PRO A 83 -3.51 15.14 0.93
N CYS A 84 -2.78 15.78 1.83
CA CYS A 84 -1.74 15.13 2.63
C CYS A 84 -2.33 14.54 3.91
N GLY A 85 -1.87 13.33 4.26
CA GLY A 85 -2.12 12.69 5.55
C GLY A 85 -0.86 12.67 6.43
N ASN A 86 -0.96 12.04 7.59
CA ASN A 86 0.18 11.89 8.49
C ASN A 86 1.27 10.95 7.92
N GLU A 87 0.86 9.96 7.12
CA GLU A 87 1.77 8.94 6.56
C GLU A 87 2.12 9.15 5.10
N ASN A 88 1.26 9.83 4.34
CA ASN A 88 1.38 9.94 2.90
C ASN A 88 1.31 11.38 2.42
N ASP A 89 2.31 11.79 1.64
CA ASP A 89 2.16 12.90 0.71
C ASP A 89 1.56 12.36 -0.58
N THR A 90 0.52 13.01 -1.11
CA THR A 90 -0.18 12.51 -2.29
C THR A 90 -0.02 13.43 -3.49
N TYR A 91 0.01 12.81 -4.68
CA TYR A 91 0.07 13.50 -5.97
C TYR A 91 -0.96 12.85 -6.90
N VAL A 92 -1.68 13.67 -7.65
CA VAL A 92 -2.74 13.22 -8.56
C VAL A 92 -2.36 13.53 -9.99
N ASP A 93 -2.37 12.48 -10.83
CA ASP A 93 -2.17 12.58 -12.27
C ASP A 93 -3.30 11.85 -12.99
N GLU A 94 -4.19 12.60 -13.63
CA GLU A 94 -5.38 12.13 -14.35
C GLU A 94 -6.27 11.14 -13.57
N ASN A 95 -5.96 9.86 -13.65
CA ASN A 95 -6.73 8.76 -13.06
C ASN A 95 -5.94 7.98 -12.00
N ILE A 96 -4.78 8.47 -11.62
CA ILE A 96 -3.88 7.82 -10.67
C ILE A 96 -3.66 8.74 -9.47
N ILE A 97 -3.66 8.17 -8.29
CA ILE A 97 -3.14 8.81 -7.08
C ILE A 97 -1.84 8.12 -6.67
N TYR A 98 -0.78 8.89 -6.55
CA TYR A 98 0.49 8.47 -5.97
C TYR A 98 0.54 8.83 -4.49
N LYS A 99 1.13 7.96 -3.69
CA LYS A 99 1.28 8.12 -2.25
C LYS A 99 2.74 7.87 -1.88
N VAL A 100 3.41 8.91 -1.42
CA VAL A 100 4.78 8.82 -0.88
C VAL A 100 4.67 8.57 0.61
N ASN A 101 4.99 7.34 1.04
CA ASN A 101 4.79 6.91 2.42
C ASN A 101 6.03 7.15 3.27
N ASN A 102 5.89 7.88 4.38
CA ASN A 102 6.99 8.22 5.31
C ASN A 102 7.28 7.15 6.37
N LEU A 103 6.62 6.00 6.32
CA LEU A 103 6.77 4.85 7.22
C LEU A 103 6.41 5.11 8.70
N LEU A 104 5.76 6.23 9.02
CA LEU A 104 5.51 6.66 10.40
C LEU A 104 4.82 5.58 11.25
N ASN A 105 3.80 4.91 10.70
CA ASN A 105 3.02 3.89 11.42
C ASN A 105 3.36 2.45 10.97
N SER A 106 4.24 2.27 9.97
CA SER A 106 4.54 0.94 9.43
C SER A 106 5.67 0.23 10.17
N GLY A 107 6.55 1.00 10.84
CA GLY A 107 7.72 0.45 11.50
C GLY A 107 8.81 -0.07 10.57
N GLY A 108 8.63 0.04 9.22
CA GLY A 108 9.59 -0.36 8.21
C GLY A 108 8.97 -0.65 6.86
N ILE A 109 9.82 -0.77 5.84
CA ILE A 109 9.41 -0.96 4.44
C ILE A 109 8.79 -2.34 4.24
N CYS A 110 9.40 -3.40 4.79
CA CYS A 110 8.85 -4.75 4.69
C CYS A 110 7.45 -4.85 5.30
N ASN A 111 7.21 -4.21 6.45
CA ASN A 111 5.91 -4.23 7.09
C ASN A 111 4.87 -3.47 6.26
N LEU A 112 5.22 -2.30 5.70
CA LEU A 112 4.34 -1.58 4.79
C LEU A 112 3.96 -2.45 3.59
N LEU A 113 4.93 -3.03 2.90
CA LEU A 113 4.69 -3.85 1.72
C LEU A 113 3.84 -5.11 2.03
N LYS A 114 4.04 -5.74 3.20
CA LYS A 114 3.18 -6.85 3.68
C LYS A 114 1.74 -6.38 3.93
N ARG A 115 1.54 -5.18 4.51
CA ARG A 115 0.21 -4.56 4.66
C ARG A 115 -0.45 -4.29 3.31
N ILE A 116 0.32 -3.80 2.32
CA ILE A 116 -0.16 -3.56 0.94
C ILE A 116 -0.63 -4.87 0.29
N LEU A 117 0.11 -5.96 0.40
CA LEU A 117 -0.31 -7.28 -0.12
C LEU A 117 -1.61 -7.76 0.53
N LEU A 118 -1.74 -7.54 1.84
CA LEU A 118 -2.97 -7.90 2.56
C LEU A 118 -4.15 -7.02 2.13
N HIS A 119 -3.92 -5.70 1.97
CA HIS A 119 -4.92 -4.78 1.42
C HIS A 119 -5.38 -5.22 0.02
N ASN A 120 -4.46 -5.52 -0.88
CA ASN A 120 -4.76 -5.97 -2.24
C ASN A 120 -5.57 -7.28 -2.28
N THR A 121 -5.43 -8.10 -1.24
CA THR A 121 -6.19 -9.35 -1.10
C THR A 121 -7.62 -9.08 -0.61
N VAL A 122 -7.78 -8.18 0.34
CA VAL A 122 -9.07 -7.88 0.99
C VAL A 122 -9.91 -6.90 0.16
N PHE A 123 -9.24 -5.90 -0.43
CA PHE A 123 -9.86 -4.79 -1.19
C PHE A 123 -9.30 -4.71 -2.61
N PRO A 124 -9.56 -5.71 -3.46
CA PRO A 124 -8.98 -5.78 -4.82
C PRO A 124 -9.41 -4.64 -5.74
N GLU A 125 -10.47 -3.90 -5.41
CA GLU A 125 -10.98 -2.76 -6.22
C GLU A 125 -10.10 -1.51 -6.05
N THR A 126 -9.42 -1.40 -4.92
CA THR A 126 -8.51 -0.31 -4.58
C THR A 126 -7.07 -0.79 -4.37
N TYR A 127 -6.66 -1.79 -5.16
CA TYR A 127 -5.35 -2.39 -4.99
C TYR A 127 -4.21 -1.38 -5.22
N TYR A 128 -3.18 -1.51 -4.40
CA TYR A 128 -1.95 -0.75 -4.51
C TYR A 128 -0.98 -1.40 -5.50
N ARG A 129 -0.27 -0.55 -6.21
CA ARG A 129 0.92 -0.90 -6.99
C ARG A 129 2.13 -0.19 -6.39
N LEU A 130 3.26 -0.85 -6.32
CA LEU A 130 4.51 -0.20 -5.97
C LEU A 130 5.05 0.52 -7.20
N HIS A 131 5.07 1.85 -7.17
CA HIS A 131 5.64 2.65 -8.26
C HIS A 131 7.16 2.68 -8.20
N GLY A 132 7.72 2.85 -7.00
CA GLY A 132 9.16 2.89 -6.78
C GLY A 132 9.50 3.30 -5.35
N PHE A 133 10.70 3.81 -5.20
CA PHE A 133 11.21 4.35 -3.94
C PHE A 133 11.85 5.71 -4.19
N THR A 134 11.75 6.59 -3.22
CA THR A 134 12.38 7.90 -3.21
C THR A 134 13.02 8.16 -1.85
N GLY A 135 13.69 9.28 -1.69
CA GLY A 135 14.25 9.70 -0.41
C GLY A 135 15.59 10.37 -0.53
N TYR A 136 16.22 10.57 0.63
CA TYR A 136 17.54 11.16 0.76
C TYR A 136 18.57 10.04 0.95
N GLU A 137 19.58 10.00 0.13
CA GLU A 137 20.63 8.95 0.11
C GLU A 137 21.03 8.46 1.51
N GLY A 138 20.88 7.16 1.73
CA GLY A 138 21.23 6.49 3.00
C GLY A 138 20.29 6.75 4.18
N ARG A 139 19.21 7.51 4.00
CA ARG A 139 18.21 7.76 5.05
C ARG A 139 16.89 8.22 4.47
N SER A 140 15.82 7.96 5.24
CA SER A 140 14.46 8.38 4.89
C SER A 140 14.02 7.88 3.51
N ILE A 141 14.29 6.59 3.22
CA ILE A 141 13.79 5.96 2.01
C ILE A 141 12.30 5.73 2.15
N MET A 142 11.54 6.23 1.21
CA MET A 142 10.09 6.26 1.21
C MET A 142 9.56 5.47 0.01
N PRO A 143 8.74 4.43 0.23
CA PRO A 143 8.00 3.78 -0.85
C PRO A 143 7.03 4.75 -1.52
N VAL A 144 7.00 4.71 -2.85
CA VAL A 144 6.02 5.43 -3.67
C VAL A 144 5.02 4.41 -4.19
N LEU A 145 3.81 4.50 -3.67
CA LEU A 145 2.70 3.64 -4.04
C LEU A 145 1.78 4.36 -5.02
N LYS A 146 0.99 3.61 -5.80
CA LYS A 146 -0.06 4.18 -6.63
C LYS A 146 -1.32 3.34 -6.61
N GLN A 147 -2.47 4.03 -6.70
CA GLN A 147 -3.81 3.46 -6.82
C GLN A 147 -4.56 4.16 -7.94
N ASP A 148 -5.61 3.54 -8.44
CA ASP A 148 -6.56 4.22 -9.32
C ASP A 148 -7.35 5.26 -8.51
N LEU A 149 -7.52 6.46 -9.07
CA LEU A 149 -8.29 7.53 -8.44
C LEU A 149 -9.78 7.22 -8.57
N ILE A 150 -10.49 7.13 -7.45
CA ILE A 150 -11.94 7.00 -7.44
C ILE A 150 -12.56 8.38 -7.65
N LYS A 151 -13.08 8.62 -8.86
CA LYS A 151 -13.68 9.90 -9.26
C LYS A 151 -15.12 10.02 -8.79
N ASP A 152 -15.57 11.26 -8.59
CA ASP A 152 -16.96 11.60 -8.25
C ASP A 152 -17.51 10.84 -7.03
N ALA A 153 -16.62 10.40 -6.14
CA ALA A 153 -16.97 9.68 -4.93
C ALA A 153 -17.00 10.62 -3.71
N ILE A 154 -17.81 10.27 -2.75
CA ILE A 154 -17.95 10.98 -1.47
C ILE A 154 -17.62 10.02 -0.31
N PRO A 155 -17.28 10.52 0.88
CA PRO A 155 -17.11 9.67 2.05
C PRO A 155 -18.37 8.83 2.33
N ALA A 156 -18.19 7.51 2.52
CA ALA A 156 -19.26 6.63 2.89
C ALA A 156 -19.73 6.90 4.32
N THR A 157 -21.02 6.72 4.59
CA THR A 157 -21.58 6.81 5.94
C THR A 157 -21.16 5.62 6.79
N ALA A 158 -21.23 5.77 8.12
CA ALA A 158 -20.93 4.66 9.04
C ALA A 158 -21.80 3.41 8.80
N ILE A 159 -23.07 3.61 8.41
CA ILE A 159 -24.00 2.51 8.11
C ILE A 159 -23.58 1.78 6.84
N GLU A 160 -23.20 2.49 5.78
CA GLU A 160 -22.71 1.91 4.53
C GLU A 160 -21.42 1.13 4.76
N ILE A 161 -20.49 1.69 5.53
CA ILE A 161 -19.26 1.01 5.94
C ILE A 161 -19.55 -0.28 6.68
N ASP A 162 -20.40 -0.24 7.71
CA ASP A 162 -20.76 -1.42 8.51
C ASP A 162 -21.42 -2.51 7.64
N THR A 163 -22.30 -2.10 6.72
CA THR A 163 -22.98 -3.01 5.78
C THR A 163 -21.99 -3.67 4.83
N TYR A 164 -21.10 -2.88 4.21
CA TYR A 164 -20.07 -3.37 3.29
C TYR A 164 -19.11 -4.35 4.00
N MET A 165 -18.55 -3.96 5.15
CA MET A 165 -17.61 -4.79 5.89
C MET A 165 -18.25 -6.11 6.34
N SER A 166 -19.51 -6.08 6.77
CA SER A 166 -20.26 -7.29 7.09
C SER A 166 -20.49 -8.18 5.88
N ALA A 167 -20.80 -7.59 4.71
CA ALA A 167 -21.03 -8.34 3.47
C ALA A 167 -19.75 -9.09 2.99
N ILE A 168 -18.56 -8.52 3.23
CA ILE A 168 -17.27 -9.18 2.92
C ILE A 168 -16.72 -10.03 4.08
N GLY A 169 -17.55 -10.31 5.11
CA GLY A 169 -17.26 -11.29 6.16
C GLY A 169 -16.48 -10.77 7.36
N PHE A 170 -16.48 -9.46 7.60
CA PHE A 170 -15.88 -8.85 8.78
C PHE A 170 -16.90 -8.52 9.86
N ILE A 171 -16.50 -8.64 11.10
CA ILE A 171 -17.28 -8.30 12.29
C ILE A 171 -16.72 -7.00 12.88
N LYS A 172 -17.59 -6.05 13.17
CA LYS A 172 -17.21 -4.80 13.84
C LYS A 172 -16.81 -5.07 15.28
N VAL A 173 -15.62 -4.60 15.68
CA VAL A 173 -15.09 -4.77 17.05
C VAL A 173 -15.40 -3.56 17.94
N ASN A 174 -15.36 -2.35 17.37
CA ASN A 174 -15.62 -1.11 18.11
C ASN A 174 -16.16 0.01 17.22
N SER A 175 -16.48 1.16 17.83
CA SER A 175 -17.01 2.35 17.14
C SER A 175 -15.95 3.18 16.39
N VAL A 176 -14.66 2.89 16.53
CA VAL A 176 -13.56 3.65 15.92
C VAL A 176 -12.99 2.99 14.65
N GLY A 177 -13.82 2.24 13.92
CA GLY A 177 -13.42 1.67 12.63
C GLY A 177 -12.52 0.44 12.71
N LYS A 178 -12.63 -0.35 13.78
CA LYS A 178 -11.95 -1.63 13.90
C LYS A 178 -12.89 -2.78 13.54
N PHE A 179 -12.43 -3.61 12.60
CA PHE A 179 -13.11 -4.82 12.13
C PHE A 179 -12.19 -6.01 12.17
N GLU A 180 -12.74 -7.21 12.27
CA GLU A 180 -11.95 -8.44 12.21
C GLU A 180 -12.71 -9.59 11.56
N ASN A 181 -11.96 -10.53 11.01
CA ASN A 181 -12.43 -11.87 10.65
C ASN A 181 -11.47 -12.94 11.20
N LYS A 182 -11.58 -14.18 10.70
CA LYS A 182 -10.70 -15.28 11.16
C LYS A 182 -9.23 -15.08 10.81
N ASP A 183 -8.92 -14.35 9.72
CA ASP A 183 -7.60 -14.27 9.10
C ASP A 183 -6.85 -12.97 9.44
N CYS A 184 -7.59 -11.86 9.64
CA CYS A 184 -6.97 -10.55 9.87
C CYS A 184 -7.83 -9.61 10.72
N VAL A 185 -7.16 -8.56 11.18
CA VAL A 185 -7.76 -7.40 11.86
C VAL A 185 -7.48 -6.17 10.99
N ILE A 186 -8.49 -5.30 10.87
CA ILE A 186 -8.42 -4.06 10.10
C ILE A 186 -8.76 -2.90 11.02
N TRP A 187 -8.02 -1.81 10.89
CA TRP A 187 -8.24 -0.56 11.60
C TRP A 187 -8.42 0.59 10.62
N ASP A 188 -8.89 1.69 11.17
CA ASP A 188 -9.08 2.97 10.49
C ASP A 188 -10.09 2.93 9.33
N ILE A 189 -11.06 2.02 9.41
CA ILE A 189 -12.19 1.94 8.49
C ILE A 189 -13.24 2.98 8.90
N VAL A 190 -13.01 4.19 8.46
CA VAL A 190 -13.81 5.40 8.81
C VAL A 190 -14.13 6.19 7.54
N PRO A 191 -15.11 7.13 7.57
CA PRO A 191 -15.58 7.84 6.37
C PRO A 191 -14.49 8.49 5.51
N ARG A 192 -13.39 9.00 6.09
CA ARG A 192 -12.30 9.61 5.32
C ARG A 192 -11.50 8.61 4.49
N ASN A 193 -11.53 7.32 4.86
CA ASN A 193 -10.77 6.23 4.24
C ASN A 193 -11.66 5.28 3.43
N VAL A 194 -12.97 5.54 3.37
CA VAL A 194 -13.94 4.73 2.65
C VAL A 194 -14.82 5.65 1.81
N LEU A 195 -14.77 5.44 0.51
CA LEU A 195 -15.54 6.23 -0.45
C LEU A 195 -16.72 5.46 -0.98
N ARG A 196 -17.77 6.19 -1.36
CA ARG A 196 -18.92 5.69 -2.11
C ARG A 196 -19.05 6.48 -3.41
N ASP A 197 -19.13 5.79 -4.52
CA ASP A 197 -19.41 6.44 -5.81
C ASP A 197 -20.91 6.70 -6.02
N LYS A 198 -21.24 7.24 -7.17
CA LYS A 198 -22.63 7.58 -7.54
C LYS A 198 -23.50 6.35 -7.85
N GLU A 199 -22.90 5.22 -8.17
CA GLU A 199 -23.54 3.94 -8.35
C GLU A 199 -23.83 3.24 -7.02
N GLY A 200 -23.23 3.69 -5.92
CA GLY A 200 -23.38 3.16 -4.57
C GLY A 200 -22.31 2.13 -4.21
N ASP A 201 -21.30 1.93 -5.06
CA ASP A 201 -20.19 1.04 -4.79
C ASP A 201 -19.24 1.62 -3.73
N ILE A 202 -18.71 0.75 -2.87
CA ILE A 202 -17.87 1.14 -1.71
C ILE A 202 -16.42 0.80 -1.99
N TYR A 203 -15.54 1.75 -1.73
CA TYR A 203 -14.09 1.67 -1.97
C TYR A 203 -13.32 2.01 -0.70
N VAL A 204 -12.57 1.06 -0.15
CA VAL A 204 -11.65 1.29 0.97
C VAL A 204 -10.32 1.73 0.39
N ILE A 205 -10.00 3.02 0.48
CA ILE A 205 -8.83 3.63 -0.15
C ILE A 205 -7.61 3.70 0.76
N ASP A 206 -7.81 3.56 2.06
CA ASP A 206 -6.75 3.51 3.06
C ASP A 206 -7.22 2.74 4.30
N ALA A 207 -6.42 1.77 4.72
CA ALA A 207 -6.74 0.92 5.87
C ALA A 207 -5.46 0.32 6.46
N GLU A 208 -5.45 0.14 7.76
CA GLU A 208 -4.39 -0.58 8.45
C GLU A 208 -4.81 -2.04 8.63
N LEU A 209 -4.03 -2.98 8.09
CA LEU A 209 -4.32 -4.42 8.16
C LEU A 209 -3.19 -5.20 8.80
N THR A 210 -3.56 -6.19 9.61
CA THR A 210 -2.61 -7.14 10.22
C THR A 210 -3.19 -8.55 10.17
N LYS A 211 -2.37 -9.53 9.81
CA LYS A 211 -2.74 -10.95 9.93
C LYS A 211 -2.84 -11.35 11.41
N LYS A 212 -3.78 -12.24 11.72
CA LYS A 212 -3.87 -12.90 13.03
C LYS A 212 -2.87 -14.03 13.16
#